data_03cc4085f24b45767ab126e926a4855b
#
_entry.id   03cc4085f24b45767ab126e926a4855b
#
_cell.length_a   1.000
_cell.length_b   1.000
_cell.length_c   1.000
_cell.angle_alpha   90.00
_cell.angle_beta   90.00
_cell.angle_gamma   90.00
#
_symmetry.space_group_name_H-M   'P 1'
#
loop_
_entity.id
_entity.type
_entity.pdbx_description
1 polymer ?
#
loop_
_entity_poly.entity_id
_entity_poly.type
_entity_poly.pdbx_seq_one_letter_code
_entity_poly.pdbx_strand_id
1 'polypeptide(L)'
;MDFSVGILEFPHVAEGYKNIDYIMKHFSISTLKLHRICPGRLLFIFSADTSDVVNIMKEYKDNKRKILYSSVTGISEKCIESLSSRNKVDDFSDLGIVEVKNCVNTIKVADLILKTSSSEILKIDMGLGLFGKGLVFFIGSISNIKAAIDTINDNFSKEEIVSTEIISNPVDDFKKLFCY
;
A
#
# COMPACT_ATOMS: atom_id res chain seq x y z
N MET A 1 15.53 12.83 -7.77
CA MET A 1 15.98 11.53 -7.21
C MET A 1 14.82 10.58 -7.33
N ASP A 2 15.01 9.44 -8.00
CA ASP A 2 13.93 8.44 -8.11
C ASP A 2 13.89 7.62 -6.81
N PHE A 3 13.05 8.06 -5.89
CA PHE A 3 12.80 7.30 -4.68
C PHE A 3 11.96 6.06 -4.99
N SER A 4 12.33 4.98 -4.33
CA SER A 4 11.60 3.72 -4.37
C SER A 4 11.19 3.33 -2.96
N VAL A 5 10.08 2.58 -2.86
CA VAL A 5 9.58 2.08 -1.58
C VAL A 5 9.71 0.57 -1.58
N GLY A 6 10.26 0.06 -0.48
CA GLY A 6 10.29 -1.35 -0.15
C GLY A 6 9.28 -1.70 0.94
N ILE A 7 8.62 -2.83 0.79
CA ILE A 7 7.64 -3.36 1.74
C ILE A 7 8.03 -4.79 2.09
N LEU A 8 8.20 -5.07 3.38
CA LEU A 8 8.52 -6.39 3.91
C LEU A 8 7.52 -6.77 5.00
N GLU A 9 6.98 -7.97 4.91
CA GLU A 9 6.13 -8.56 5.94
C GLU A 9 6.82 -9.79 6.51
N PHE A 10 7.26 -9.69 7.75
CA PHE A 10 7.94 -10.74 8.48
C PHE A 10 6.93 -11.62 9.24
N PRO A 11 7.01 -12.96 9.12
CA PRO A 11 6.10 -13.89 9.80
C PRO A 11 6.25 -13.88 11.32
N HIS A 12 7.41 -13.43 11.83
CA HIS A 12 7.70 -13.37 13.25
C HIS A 12 8.22 -11.98 13.65
N VAL A 13 7.59 -11.38 14.66
CA VAL A 13 7.87 -9.98 15.07
C VAL A 13 9.33 -9.82 15.53
N ALA A 14 9.84 -10.71 16.39
CA ALA A 14 11.22 -10.61 16.90
C ALA A 14 12.25 -10.76 15.78
N GLU A 15 12.04 -11.71 14.87
CA GLU A 15 12.89 -11.91 13.69
C GLU A 15 12.83 -10.68 12.77
N GLY A 16 11.66 -10.08 12.63
CA GLY A 16 11.48 -8.86 11.85
C GLY A 16 12.34 -7.71 12.38
N TYR A 17 12.34 -7.45 13.68
CA TYR A 17 13.20 -6.41 14.26
C TYR A 17 14.70 -6.67 14.02
N LYS A 18 15.15 -7.92 14.12
CA LYS A 18 16.53 -8.29 13.81
C LYS A 18 16.89 -8.01 12.34
N ASN A 19 15.97 -8.33 11.40
CA ASN A 19 16.19 -8.06 9.98
C ASN A 19 16.17 -6.55 9.69
N ILE A 20 15.30 -5.77 10.33
CA ILE A 20 15.26 -4.32 10.18
C ILE A 20 16.56 -3.67 10.65
N ASP A 21 17.09 -4.07 11.80
CA ASP A 21 18.40 -3.61 12.29
C ASP A 21 19.53 -3.93 11.29
N TYR A 22 19.49 -5.14 10.72
CA TYR A 22 20.44 -5.53 9.66
C TYR A 22 20.34 -4.62 8.44
N ILE A 23 19.11 -4.38 7.93
CA ILE A 23 18.89 -3.51 6.77
C ILE A 23 19.42 -2.09 7.06
N MET A 24 19.09 -1.52 8.23
CA MET A 24 19.53 -0.18 8.62
C MET A 24 21.05 -0.05 8.78
N LYS A 25 21.74 -1.13 9.06
CA LYS A 25 23.22 -1.15 9.16
C LYS A 25 23.93 -1.22 7.82
N HIS A 26 23.27 -1.79 6.81
CA HIS A 26 23.91 -2.09 5.52
C HIS A 26 23.40 -1.23 4.36
N PHE A 27 22.25 -0.56 4.51
CA PHE A 27 21.62 0.24 3.48
C PHE A 27 21.19 1.60 4.02
N SER A 28 21.26 2.62 3.17
CA SER A 28 20.76 3.96 3.51
C SER A 28 19.28 4.05 3.24
N ILE A 29 18.47 3.84 4.28
CA ILE A 29 17.01 3.83 4.18
C ILE A 29 16.37 4.85 5.11
N SER A 30 15.13 5.27 4.76
CA SER A 30 14.24 6.02 5.64
C SER A 30 13.02 5.18 5.95
N THR A 31 12.73 4.98 7.26
CA THR A 31 11.54 4.26 7.68
C THR A 31 10.29 5.10 7.47
N LEU A 32 9.36 4.63 6.66
CA LEU A 32 8.05 5.26 6.45
C LEU A 32 7.02 4.73 7.46
N LYS A 33 7.00 3.41 7.68
CA LYS A 33 6.00 2.78 8.55
C LYS A 33 6.51 1.47 9.14
N LEU A 34 6.20 1.23 10.42
CA LEU A 34 6.48 -0.01 11.10
C LEU A 34 5.27 -0.40 11.96
N HIS A 35 4.61 -1.50 11.61
CA HIS A 35 3.42 -1.97 12.31
C HIS A 35 3.46 -3.45 12.63
N ARG A 36 2.92 -3.79 13.80
CA ARG A 36 2.54 -5.17 14.08
C ARG A 36 1.15 -5.42 13.47
N ILE A 37 1.05 -6.47 12.67
CA ILE A 37 -0.18 -6.86 11.98
C ILE A 37 -0.64 -8.25 12.40
N CYS A 38 -1.93 -8.54 12.26
CA CYS A 38 -2.51 -9.85 12.57
C CYS A 38 -2.17 -10.87 11.47
N PRO A 39 -1.92 -12.16 11.82
CA PRO A 39 -1.76 -12.72 13.16
C PRO A 39 -0.29 -12.72 13.62
N GLY A 40 0.15 -11.71 14.38
CA GLY A 40 1.49 -11.68 14.99
C GLY A 40 2.65 -11.49 14.02
N ARG A 41 2.45 -10.76 12.93
CA ARG A 41 3.46 -10.43 11.91
C ARG A 41 3.96 -8.99 12.07
N LEU A 42 5.08 -8.66 11.44
CA LEU A 42 5.64 -7.32 11.41
C LEU A 42 5.70 -6.80 9.97
N LEU A 43 5.02 -5.69 9.71
CA LEU A 43 5.06 -4.98 8.44
C LEU A 43 6.06 -3.81 8.54
N PHE A 44 7.02 -3.78 7.63
CA PHE A 44 8.03 -2.74 7.52
C PHE A 44 7.98 -2.10 6.15
N ILE A 45 7.85 -0.78 6.11
CA ILE A 45 7.79 0.03 4.89
C ILE A 45 8.88 1.08 5.01
N PHE A 46 9.73 1.16 4.00
CA PHE A 46 10.85 2.07 3.94
C PHE A 46 11.02 2.66 2.54
N SER A 47 11.65 3.81 2.47
CA SER A 47 12.10 4.42 1.21
C SER A 47 13.61 4.43 1.15
N ALA A 48 14.15 4.29 -0.05
CA ALA A 48 15.57 4.39 -0.34
C ALA A 48 15.79 4.70 -1.82
N ASP A 49 17.03 4.88 -2.21
CA ASP A 49 17.40 4.89 -3.63
C ASP A 49 17.01 3.55 -4.29
N THR A 50 16.65 3.61 -5.56
CA THR A 50 16.16 2.43 -6.30
C THR A 50 17.13 1.25 -6.24
N SER A 51 18.44 1.52 -6.29
CA SER A 51 19.49 0.48 -6.19
C SER A 51 19.44 -0.27 -4.86
N ASP A 52 19.26 0.45 -3.74
CA ASP A 52 19.20 -0.14 -2.40
C ASP A 52 17.92 -0.95 -2.24
N VAL A 53 16.76 -0.42 -2.67
CA VAL A 53 15.50 -1.17 -2.65
C VAL A 53 15.63 -2.47 -3.44
N VAL A 54 16.17 -2.42 -4.66
CA VAL A 54 16.36 -3.62 -5.49
C VAL A 54 17.29 -4.63 -4.82
N ASN A 55 18.40 -4.18 -4.22
CA ASN A 55 19.34 -5.07 -3.54
C ASN A 55 18.70 -5.72 -2.31
N ILE A 56 18.01 -4.95 -1.47
CA ILE A 56 17.26 -5.47 -0.33
C ILE A 56 16.24 -6.51 -0.80
N MET A 57 15.44 -6.22 -1.84
CA MET A 57 14.42 -7.14 -2.33
C MET A 57 15.03 -8.45 -2.88
N LYS A 58 16.22 -8.40 -3.49
CA LYS A 58 16.94 -9.62 -3.93
C LYS A 58 17.31 -10.53 -2.78
N GLU A 59 17.75 -9.98 -1.64
CA GLU A 59 18.07 -10.77 -0.44
C GLU A 59 16.87 -11.55 0.11
N TYR A 60 15.67 -11.00 -0.05
CA TYR A 60 14.44 -11.62 0.43
C TYR A 60 13.73 -12.51 -0.61
N LYS A 61 14.06 -12.37 -1.90
CA LYS A 61 13.45 -13.16 -2.99
C LYS A 61 13.68 -14.67 -2.82
N ASP A 62 14.89 -15.05 -2.43
CA ASP A 62 15.29 -16.46 -2.32
C ASP A 62 15.14 -16.99 -0.87
N ASN A 63 14.47 -16.22 -0.02
CA ASN A 63 14.39 -16.52 1.40
C ASN A 63 13.30 -17.56 1.69
N LYS A 64 13.71 -18.76 2.16
CA LYS A 64 12.83 -19.86 2.57
C LYS A 64 11.93 -19.52 3.79
N ARG A 65 12.05 -18.32 4.38
CA ARG A 65 11.40 -17.93 5.64
C ARG A 65 9.97 -17.41 5.51
N LYS A 66 9.34 -17.54 4.35
CA LYS A 66 7.95 -17.05 4.10
C LYS A 66 7.77 -15.54 4.34
N ILE A 67 8.82 -14.74 4.14
CA ILE A 67 8.73 -13.28 4.16
C ILE A 67 8.03 -12.84 2.88
N LEU A 68 6.94 -12.10 3.01
CA LEU A 68 6.32 -11.46 1.87
C LEU A 68 7.02 -10.13 1.61
N TYR A 69 7.24 -9.82 0.34
CA TYR A 69 7.91 -8.60 -0.05
C TYR A 69 7.28 -8.00 -1.30
N SER A 70 7.42 -6.71 -1.43
CA SER A 70 7.02 -5.94 -2.61
C SER A 70 7.86 -4.67 -2.70
N SER A 71 7.96 -4.10 -3.89
CA SER A 71 8.59 -2.80 -4.07
C SER A 71 7.88 -2.00 -5.14
N VAL A 72 7.93 -0.68 -5.00
CA VAL A 72 7.45 0.28 -6.00
C VAL A 72 8.62 1.19 -6.37
N THR A 73 9.06 1.11 -7.62
CA THR A 73 10.10 1.98 -8.17
C THR A 73 9.48 3.22 -8.79
N GLY A 74 10.11 4.38 -8.61
CA GLY A 74 9.57 5.65 -9.11
C GLY A 74 8.18 5.95 -8.54
N ILE A 75 8.00 5.71 -7.24
CA ILE A 75 6.74 5.98 -6.54
C ILE A 75 6.38 7.46 -6.62
N SER A 76 5.10 7.79 -6.78
CA SER A 76 4.61 9.17 -6.77
C SER A 76 4.72 9.77 -5.36
N GLU A 77 5.08 11.06 -5.27
CA GLU A 77 5.11 11.79 -3.98
C GLU A 77 3.75 11.74 -3.28
N LYS A 78 2.67 11.89 -4.02
CA LYS A 78 1.30 11.77 -3.49
C LYS A 78 1.02 10.42 -2.84
N CYS A 79 1.60 9.33 -3.36
CA CYS A 79 1.45 8.02 -2.76
C CYS A 79 2.19 7.93 -1.41
N ILE A 80 3.40 8.51 -1.32
CA ILE A 80 4.16 8.57 -0.07
C ILE A 80 3.42 9.40 0.97
N GLU A 81 2.89 10.56 0.59
CA GLU A 81 2.08 11.42 1.47
C GLU A 81 0.86 10.67 2.01
N SER A 82 0.17 9.92 1.15
CA SER A 82 -1.01 9.11 1.54
C SER A 82 -0.68 7.97 2.53
N LEU A 83 0.59 7.57 2.62
CA LEU A 83 1.04 6.60 3.63
C LEU A 83 1.16 7.24 5.02
N SER A 84 1.45 8.53 5.10
CA SER A 84 1.78 9.22 6.36
C SER A 84 0.56 9.90 7.00
N SER A 85 -0.43 10.26 6.22
CA SER A 85 -1.62 10.99 6.68
C SER A 85 -2.91 10.45 6.03
N ARG A 86 -4.02 10.59 6.74
CA ARG A 86 -5.32 10.54 6.08
C ARG A 86 -5.47 11.87 5.34
N ASN A 87 -5.75 11.81 4.06
CA ASN A 87 -6.12 13.03 3.34
C ASN A 87 -7.45 13.51 3.92
N LYS A 88 -7.44 14.73 4.49
CA LYS A 88 -8.67 15.37 4.91
C LYS A 88 -9.41 15.81 3.66
N VAL A 89 -10.53 15.20 3.42
CA VAL A 89 -11.44 15.56 2.32
C VAL A 89 -12.75 15.96 2.96
N ASP A 90 -13.22 17.16 2.63
CA ASP A 90 -14.47 17.67 3.20
C ASP A 90 -15.70 17.05 2.52
N ASP A 91 -15.59 16.71 1.23
CA ASP A 91 -16.64 16.08 0.43
C ASP A 91 -16.07 15.34 -0.78
N PHE A 92 -16.80 14.33 -1.28
CA PHE A 92 -16.47 13.59 -2.50
C PHE A 92 -17.73 13.07 -3.20
N SER A 93 -17.67 12.93 -4.54
CA SER A 93 -18.81 12.47 -5.35
C SER A 93 -18.94 10.94 -5.34
N ASP A 94 -17.86 10.25 -5.57
CA ASP A 94 -17.83 8.79 -5.70
C ASP A 94 -16.62 8.22 -4.97
N LEU A 95 -16.74 6.97 -4.51
CA LEU A 95 -15.71 6.25 -3.77
C LEU A 95 -15.39 4.93 -4.46
N GLY A 96 -14.11 4.70 -4.72
CA GLY A 96 -13.58 3.40 -5.11
C GLY A 96 -12.92 2.71 -3.91
N ILE A 97 -13.11 1.41 -3.79
CA ILE A 97 -12.51 0.58 -2.75
C ILE A 97 -11.86 -0.63 -3.42
N VAL A 98 -10.60 -0.89 -3.08
CA VAL A 98 -9.89 -2.10 -3.51
C VAL A 98 -9.40 -2.86 -2.29
N GLU A 99 -9.81 -4.12 -2.18
CA GLU A 99 -9.30 -5.05 -1.17
C GLU A 99 -8.22 -5.95 -1.78
N VAL A 100 -7.03 -5.91 -1.20
CA VAL A 100 -5.83 -6.64 -1.66
C VAL A 100 -5.54 -7.80 -0.72
N LYS A 101 -5.28 -8.99 -1.26
CA LYS A 101 -5.06 -10.22 -0.47
C LYS A 101 -3.86 -10.13 0.47
N ASN A 102 -2.79 -9.47 0.03
CA ASN A 102 -1.56 -9.31 0.80
C ASN A 102 -1.23 -7.82 0.95
N CYS A 103 -1.11 -7.33 2.18
CA CYS A 103 -0.87 -5.91 2.45
C CYS A 103 0.42 -5.37 1.80
N VAL A 104 1.40 -6.23 1.46
CA VAL A 104 2.61 -5.82 0.74
C VAL A 104 2.34 -5.27 -0.67
N ASN A 105 1.23 -5.64 -1.30
CA ASN A 105 0.85 -5.13 -2.63
C ASN A 105 -0.04 -3.87 -2.58
N THR A 106 -0.48 -3.45 -1.40
CA THR A 106 -1.42 -2.33 -1.25
C THR A 106 -0.85 -1.02 -1.80
N ILE A 107 0.44 -0.76 -1.58
CA ILE A 107 1.11 0.46 -2.06
C ILE A 107 1.25 0.44 -3.59
N LYS A 108 1.48 -0.73 -4.19
CA LYS A 108 1.48 -0.86 -5.65
C LYS A 108 0.14 -0.49 -6.26
N VAL A 109 -0.95 -0.96 -5.65
CA VAL A 109 -2.31 -0.63 -6.09
C VAL A 109 -2.57 0.86 -5.94
N ALA A 110 -2.21 1.47 -4.81
CA ALA A 110 -2.39 2.90 -4.59
C ALA A 110 -1.59 3.76 -5.59
N ASP A 111 -0.33 3.43 -5.83
CA ASP A 111 0.52 4.14 -6.79
C ASP A 111 0.01 3.98 -8.23
N LEU A 112 -0.48 2.79 -8.59
CA LEU A 112 -1.08 2.54 -9.90
C LEU A 112 -2.33 3.41 -10.11
N ILE A 113 -3.23 3.50 -9.13
CA ILE A 113 -4.42 4.37 -9.17
C ILE A 113 -4.00 5.82 -9.45
N LEU A 114 -3.03 6.33 -8.69
CA LEU A 114 -2.56 7.72 -8.83
C LEU A 114 -1.89 8.01 -10.18
N LYS A 115 -1.22 7.02 -10.77
CA LYS A 115 -0.53 7.16 -12.06
C LYS A 115 -1.45 7.03 -13.27
N THR A 116 -2.55 6.31 -13.14
CA THR A 116 -3.39 5.94 -14.29
C THR A 116 -4.75 6.61 -14.30
N SER A 117 -5.11 7.28 -13.22
CA SER A 117 -6.38 8.01 -13.12
C SER A 117 -6.19 9.37 -12.44
N SER A 118 -7.14 10.27 -12.65
CA SER A 118 -7.22 11.55 -11.91
C SER A 118 -7.96 11.37 -10.57
N SER A 119 -7.77 10.22 -9.91
CA SER A 119 -8.32 9.92 -8.60
C SER A 119 -7.35 10.35 -7.49
N GLU A 120 -7.88 10.52 -6.28
CA GLU A 120 -7.10 10.83 -5.09
C GLU A 120 -7.22 9.71 -4.07
N ILE A 121 -6.13 9.37 -3.40
CA ILE A 121 -6.18 8.38 -2.32
C ILE A 121 -6.75 9.03 -1.07
N LEU A 122 -7.85 8.49 -0.59
CA LEU A 122 -8.49 8.93 0.65
C LEU A 122 -7.84 8.27 1.88
N LYS A 123 -7.56 6.96 1.78
CA LYS A 123 -7.01 6.17 2.89
C LYS A 123 -6.35 4.90 2.40
N ILE A 124 -5.27 4.50 3.04
CA ILE A 124 -4.61 3.20 2.87
C ILE A 124 -4.59 2.50 4.23
N ASP A 125 -5.27 1.35 4.33
CA ASP A 125 -5.24 0.48 5.49
C ASP A 125 -4.44 -0.80 5.18
N MET A 126 -3.49 -1.13 6.03
CA MET A 126 -2.61 -2.29 5.83
C MET A 126 -2.54 -3.15 7.08
N GLY A 127 -3.07 -4.34 6.98
CA GLY A 127 -2.86 -5.46 7.90
C GLY A 127 -3.50 -5.39 9.29
N LEU A 128 -3.82 -4.21 9.83
CA LEU A 128 -4.45 -4.05 11.15
C LEU A 128 -5.91 -4.49 11.10
N GLY A 129 -6.26 -5.56 11.83
CA GLY A 129 -7.63 -6.10 11.84
C GLY A 129 -8.06 -6.79 10.54
N LEU A 130 -7.17 -6.86 9.53
CA LEU A 130 -7.47 -7.35 8.18
C LEU A 130 -6.82 -8.70 7.86
N PHE A 131 -6.23 -9.38 8.83
CA PHE A 131 -5.52 -10.67 8.65
C PHE A 131 -4.46 -10.65 7.53
N GLY A 132 -3.69 -9.55 7.45
CA GLY A 132 -2.64 -9.39 6.44
C GLY A 132 -3.12 -8.89 5.07
N LYS A 133 -4.40 -8.61 4.90
CA LYS A 133 -4.93 -7.94 3.71
C LYS A 133 -4.66 -6.43 3.75
N GLY A 134 -4.88 -5.75 2.64
CA GLY A 134 -4.85 -4.30 2.53
C GLY A 134 -6.11 -3.74 1.89
N LEU A 135 -6.40 -2.49 2.19
CA LEU A 135 -7.50 -1.73 1.61
C LEU A 135 -6.99 -0.39 1.08
N VAL A 136 -7.41 -0.03 -0.12
CA VAL A 136 -7.20 1.29 -0.71
C VAL A 136 -8.56 1.92 -0.94
N PHE A 137 -8.78 3.08 -0.31
CA PHE A 137 -9.94 3.94 -0.53
C PHE A 137 -9.49 5.12 -1.37
N PHE A 138 -10.17 5.38 -2.47
CA PHE A 138 -9.85 6.47 -3.38
C PHE A 138 -11.10 7.12 -3.93
N ILE A 139 -11.00 8.40 -4.25
CA ILE A 139 -12.13 9.24 -4.67
C ILE A 139 -11.86 9.87 -6.02
N GLY A 140 -12.93 10.22 -6.72
CA GLY A 140 -12.86 10.84 -8.04
C GLY A 140 -14.21 10.82 -8.72
N SER A 141 -14.25 11.17 -10.00
CA SER A 141 -15.45 10.95 -10.82
C SER A 141 -15.64 9.44 -11.08
N ILE A 142 -16.88 9.04 -11.31
CA ILE A 142 -17.23 7.65 -11.63
C ILE A 142 -16.39 7.07 -12.79
N SER A 143 -16.10 7.89 -13.80
CA SER A 143 -15.28 7.49 -14.94
C SER A 143 -13.82 7.23 -14.55
N ASN A 144 -13.24 8.09 -13.70
CA ASN A 144 -11.88 7.92 -13.21
C ASN A 144 -11.75 6.67 -12.33
N ILE A 145 -12.74 6.43 -11.45
CA ILE A 145 -12.77 5.26 -10.57
C ILE A 145 -12.86 3.97 -11.39
N LYS A 146 -13.74 3.93 -12.40
CA LYS A 146 -13.84 2.77 -13.31
C LYS A 146 -12.54 2.52 -14.04
N ALA A 147 -11.93 3.55 -14.63
CA ALA A 147 -10.65 3.42 -15.33
C ALA A 147 -9.53 2.90 -14.41
N ALA A 148 -9.49 3.37 -13.15
CA ALA A 148 -8.55 2.85 -12.16
C ALA A 148 -8.78 1.37 -11.86
N ILE A 149 -10.03 0.95 -11.65
CA ILE A 149 -10.37 -0.46 -11.37
C ILE A 149 -10.05 -1.34 -12.58
N ASP A 150 -10.36 -0.92 -13.78
CA ASP A 150 -10.03 -1.66 -15.00
C ASP A 150 -8.51 -1.84 -15.10
N THR A 151 -7.74 -0.78 -14.87
CA THR A 151 -6.27 -0.86 -14.85
C THR A 151 -5.74 -1.81 -13.78
N ILE A 152 -6.36 -1.83 -12.59
CA ILE A 152 -5.98 -2.76 -11.52
C ILE A 152 -6.25 -4.21 -11.96
N ASN A 153 -7.41 -4.49 -12.54
CA ASN A 153 -7.78 -5.82 -13.03
C ASN A 153 -6.86 -6.32 -14.14
N ASP A 154 -6.30 -5.40 -14.95
CA ASP A 154 -5.35 -5.74 -16.01
C ASP A 154 -3.93 -6.01 -15.48
N ASN A 155 -3.55 -5.42 -14.34
CA ASN A 155 -2.19 -5.49 -13.81
C ASN A 155 -2.01 -6.46 -12.64
N PHE A 156 -3.11 -6.89 -12.00
CA PHE A 156 -3.11 -7.81 -10.88
C PHE A 156 -3.95 -9.04 -11.19
N SER A 157 -3.50 -10.19 -10.72
CA SER A 157 -4.26 -11.43 -10.86
C SER A 157 -5.50 -11.44 -9.95
N LYS A 158 -6.50 -12.26 -10.31
CA LYS A 158 -7.68 -12.51 -9.45
C LYS A 158 -7.34 -13.09 -8.07
N GLU A 159 -6.13 -13.62 -7.92
CA GLU A 159 -5.67 -14.14 -6.62
C GLU A 159 -5.07 -13.02 -5.74
N GLU A 160 -4.66 -11.90 -6.31
CA GLU A 160 -4.08 -10.77 -5.59
C GLU A 160 -5.14 -9.75 -5.14
N ILE A 161 -6.19 -9.57 -5.93
CA ILE A 161 -7.33 -8.69 -5.62
C ILE A 161 -8.47 -9.54 -5.06
N VAL A 162 -8.93 -9.20 -3.86
CA VAL A 162 -10.05 -9.88 -3.18
C VAL A 162 -11.38 -9.35 -3.69
N SER A 163 -11.53 -8.03 -3.71
CA SER A 163 -12.70 -7.36 -4.26
C SER A 163 -12.39 -5.93 -4.69
N THR A 164 -13.22 -5.42 -5.59
CA THR A 164 -13.25 -4.01 -5.99
C THR A 164 -14.69 -3.53 -5.97
N GLU A 165 -14.93 -2.38 -5.32
CA GLU A 165 -16.28 -1.82 -5.20
C GLU A 165 -16.29 -0.35 -5.59
N ILE A 166 -17.43 0.09 -6.11
CA ILE A 166 -17.70 1.49 -6.43
C ILE A 166 -18.97 1.91 -5.69
N ILE A 167 -18.86 2.96 -4.90
CA ILE A 167 -20.00 3.58 -4.23
C ILE A 167 -20.22 4.94 -4.88
N SER A 168 -21.25 5.03 -5.71
CA SER A 168 -21.61 6.28 -6.40
C SER A 168 -22.54 7.10 -5.54
N ASN A 169 -22.23 8.39 -5.44
CA ASN A 169 -23.01 9.37 -4.70
C ASN A 169 -23.39 8.90 -3.27
N PRO A 170 -22.40 8.53 -2.43
CA PRO A 170 -22.67 8.07 -1.08
C PRO A 170 -23.39 9.14 -0.26
N VAL A 171 -24.28 8.72 0.63
CA VAL A 171 -25.00 9.64 1.53
C VAL A 171 -24.04 10.34 2.49
N ASP A 172 -24.38 11.55 2.92
CA ASP A 172 -23.49 12.38 3.77
C ASP A 172 -23.07 11.69 5.05
N ASP A 173 -23.94 10.91 5.68
CA ASP A 173 -23.58 10.16 6.89
C ASP A 173 -22.55 9.07 6.63
N PHE A 174 -22.55 8.47 5.44
CA PHE A 174 -21.50 7.54 5.03
C PHE A 174 -20.17 8.27 4.78
N LYS A 175 -20.20 9.43 4.11
CA LYS A 175 -19.00 10.25 3.87
C LYS A 175 -18.32 10.65 5.18
N LYS A 176 -19.08 10.97 6.21
CA LYS A 176 -18.56 11.31 7.55
C LYS A 176 -17.70 10.20 8.19
N LEU A 177 -17.82 8.94 7.75
CA LEU A 177 -16.93 7.86 8.23
C LEU A 177 -15.48 8.04 7.79
N PHE A 178 -15.23 8.87 6.80
CA PHE A 178 -13.92 9.16 6.22
C PHE A 178 -13.43 10.58 6.50
N CYS A 179 -14.34 11.52 6.78
CA CYS A 179 -14.07 12.94 7.05
C CYS A 179 -13.77 13.15 8.54
N TYR A 180 -12.52 12.90 8.99
CA TYR A 180 -12.06 13.23 10.35
C TYR A 180 -10.61 13.72 10.32
#